data_c9247206defb23624cfcd28946a2686f
#
_entry.id   c9247206defb23624cfcd28946a2686f
#
_cell.length_a   1.000
_cell.length_b   1.000
_cell.length_c   1.000
_cell.angle_alpha   90.00
_cell.angle_beta   90.00
_cell.angle_gamma   90.00
#
_symmetry.space_group_name_H-M   'P 1'
#
loop_
_entity.id
_entity.type
_entity.pdbx_description
1 polymer ?
#
loop_
_entity_poly.entity_id
_entity_poly.type
_entity_poly.pdbx_seq_one_letter_code
_entity_poly.pdbx_strand_id
1 'polypeptide(L)'
;MRNRYIDLLRALAIVRVVVYHTSGWTLLSFMPAMSVMFALGGSLMASSLDRSGAAAVGRRLRRLLPSLWVLSALFVPAMVLTGLAVHWKLLLWVVPLSDPPANHWGALALSTIWYLRDYLWFVLVSPLALWLFRRYPVPTLIAPYLLLLVFEAGLLSGPPVLRDFGLYLGAWMLGFAHHDGLLRRWSRKALIVAASLLCGLGLAWILTHPGFRGYDLNDIPLGNALWSAGLIVVALGFLPATADWITRWSWFDRSVTVLNSRALTIYLWHMPVVILIAWVAAPLGYEGLQADRAAVRLAGVAVLVAVAVALFGWVEDLAARRRPVILPGARRREPAMPVPVSPAPAPVPVPAVADPARPAAAPDPTRPILLWRWDRAGALEEHRHDAIVSRWAAAPSQRA
;
A
#
# COMPACT_ATOMS: atom_id res chain seq x y z
N MET A 1 2.56 15.31 -4.06
CA MET A 1 1.46 14.90 -4.99
C MET A 1 1.15 13.43 -4.82
N ARG A 2 -0.13 13.01 -4.93
CA ARG A 2 -0.53 11.59 -4.88
C ARG A 2 -0.15 10.93 -6.20
N ASN A 3 0.62 9.83 -6.16
CA ASN A 3 1.01 9.11 -7.36
C ASN A 3 -0.18 8.26 -7.88
N ARG A 4 -0.77 8.66 -9.02
CA ARG A 4 -1.94 8.00 -9.63
C ARG A 4 -1.62 6.61 -10.17
N TYR A 5 -0.37 6.34 -10.52
CA TYR A 5 0.03 5.00 -10.96
C TYR A 5 -0.06 3.97 -9.81
N ILE A 6 0.33 4.36 -8.60
CA ILE A 6 0.15 3.52 -7.41
C ILE A 6 -1.34 3.25 -7.14
N ASP A 7 -2.19 4.26 -7.34
CA ASP A 7 -3.64 4.08 -7.22
C ASP A 7 -4.17 3.10 -8.26
N LEU A 8 -3.67 3.16 -9.51
CA LEU A 8 -4.03 2.23 -10.58
C LEU A 8 -3.59 0.79 -10.25
N LEU A 9 -2.33 0.58 -9.83
CA LEU A 9 -1.84 -0.74 -9.45
C LEU A 9 -2.72 -1.39 -8.37
N ARG A 10 -3.13 -0.61 -7.37
CA ARG A 10 -4.02 -1.09 -6.32
C ARG A 10 -5.41 -1.42 -6.84
N ALA A 11 -5.98 -0.57 -7.71
CA ALA A 11 -7.28 -0.81 -8.32
C ALA A 11 -7.27 -2.08 -9.18
N LEU A 12 -6.22 -2.27 -10.00
CA LEU A 12 -6.04 -3.48 -10.81
C LEU A 12 -5.90 -4.73 -9.95
N ALA A 13 -5.15 -4.65 -8.85
CA ALA A 13 -4.99 -5.77 -7.92
C ALA A 13 -6.35 -6.20 -7.33
N ILE A 14 -7.19 -5.24 -6.91
CA ILE A 14 -8.52 -5.53 -6.36
C ILE A 14 -9.44 -6.15 -7.43
N VAL A 15 -9.47 -5.58 -8.63
CA VAL A 15 -10.27 -6.12 -9.75
C VAL A 15 -9.82 -7.54 -10.06
N ARG A 16 -8.49 -7.78 -10.16
CA ARG A 16 -7.94 -9.13 -10.39
C ARG A 16 -8.39 -10.12 -9.32
N VAL A 17 -8.38 -9.74 -8.04
CA VAL A 17 -8.81 -10.62 -6.94
C VAL A 17 -10.27 -11.02 -7.10
N VAL A 18 -11.15 -10.05 -7.36
CA VAL A 18 -12.59 -10.31 -7.56
C VAL A 18 -12.81 -11.20 -8.79
N VAL A 19 -12.17 -10.91 -9.91
CA VAL A 19 -12.30 -11.71 -11.15
C VAL A 19 -11.79 -13.12 -10.93
N TYR A 20 -10.64 -13.30 -10.27
CA TYR A 20 -10.07 -14.63 -9.98
C TYR A 20 -11.02 -15.49 -9.15
N HIS A 21 -11.54 -14.98 -8.04
CA HIS A 21 -12.45 -15.72 -7.18
C HIS A 21 -13.82 -15.98 -7.82
N THR A 22 -14.22 -15.14 -8.77
CA THR A 22 -15.49 -15.31 -9.49
C THR A 22 -15.37 -16.31 -10.63
N SER A 23 -14.27 -16.27 -11.41
CA SER A 23 -14.10 -17.08 -12.63
C SER A 23 -13.34 -18.37 -12.40
N GLY A 24 -12.48 -18.44 -11.38
CA GLY A 24 -11.57 -19.56 -11.17
C GLY A 24 -10.44 -19.66 -12.22
N TRP A 25 -10.20 -18.60 -13.01
CA TRP A 25 -9.17 -18.64 -14.06
C TRP A 25 -7.77 -18.65 -13.47
N THR A 26 -7.12 -19.81 -13.53
CA THR A 26 -5.78 -20.04 -12.99
C THR A 26 -4.73 -19.07 -13.55
N LEU A 27 -4.83 -18.68 -14.83
CA LEU A 27 -3.90 -17.70 -15.43
C LEU A 27 -3.86 -16.36 -14.66
N LEU A 28 -4.94 -15.97 -14.01
CA LEU A 28 -4.94 -14.76 -13.19
C LEU A 28 -4.04 -14.88 -11.98
N SER A 29 -3.69 -16.09 -11.51
CA SER A 29 -2.76 -16.27 -10.39
C SER A 29 -1.36 -15.74 -10.71
N PHE A 30 -0.95 -15.72 -11.98
CA PHE A 30 0.32 -15.16 -12.45
C PHE A 30 0.39 -13.63 -12.35
N MET A 31 -0.74 -12.95 -12.16
CA MET A 31 -0.78 -11.53 -11.83
C MET A 31 -0.76 -11.37 -10.30
N PRO A 32 0.35 -10.96 -9.65
CA PRO A 32 0.56 -11.08 -8.21
C PRO A 32 -0.16 -9.98 -7.42
N ALA A 33 -1.49 -9.98 -7.44
CA ALA A 33 -2.30 -8.93 -6.82
C ALA A 33 -2.01 -8.74 -5.33
N MET A 34 -1.94 -9.84 -4.57
CA MET A 34 -1.72 -9.76 -3.11
C MET A 34 -0.31 -9.26 -2.78
N SER A 35 0.71 -9.80 -3.45
CA SER A 35 2.09 -9.37 -3.26
C SER A 35 2.29 -7.89 -3.64
N VAL A 36 1.64 -7.41 -4.71
CA VAL A 36 1.62 -5.99 -5.09
C VAL A 36 0.94 -5.15 -4.00
N MET A 37 -0.20 -5.59 -3.46
CA MET A 37 -0.88 -4.90 -2.37
C MET A 37 -0.02 -4.79 -1.11
N PHE A 38 0.70 -5.87 -0.75
CA PHE A 38 1.65 -5.86 0.36
C PHE A 38 2.84 -4.93 0.09
N ALA A 39 3.42 -4.94 -1.12
CA ALA A 39 4.51 -4.03 -1.47
C ALA A 39 4.10 -2.55 -1.39
N LEU A 40 2.92 -2.21 -1.91
CA LEU A 40 2.37 -0.87 -1.79
C LEU A 40 2.04 -0.53 -0.32
N GLY A 41 1.56 -1.51 0.46
CA GLY A 41 1.35 -1.40 1.91
C GLY A 41 2.64 -1.08 2.65
N GLY A 42 3.71 -1.81 2.38
CA GLY A 42 5.04 -1.61 2.95
C GLY A 42 5.60 -0.22 2.65
N SER A 43 5.55 0.21 1.38
CA SER A 43 5.99 1.55 0.98
C SER A 43 5.24 2.67 1.73
N LEU A 44 3.92 2.54 1.83
CA LEU A 44 3.10 3.49 2.59
C LEU A 44 3.31 3.40 4.11
N MET A 45 3.66 2.22 4.62
CA MET A 45 3.95 2.03 6.04
C MET A 45 5.29 2.67 6.41
N ALA A 46 6.36 2.45 5.62
CA ALA A 46 7.64 3.12 5.80
C ALA A 46 7.48 4.65 5.82
N SER A 47 6.78 5.20 4.82
CA SER A 47 6.47 6.63 4.78
C SER A 47 5.68 7.13 5.98
N SER A 48 4.81 6.30 6.57
CA SER A 48 4.04 6.67 7.75
C SER A 48 4.88 6.60 9.03
N LEU A 49 5.80 5.64 9.12
CA LEU A 49 6.75 5.51 10.23
C LEU A 49 7.74 6.66 10.27
N ASP A 50 8.25 7.10 9.11
CA ASP A 50 9.16 8.25 9.03
C ASP A 50 8.49 9.55 9.50
N ARG A 51 7.21 9.74 9.18
CA ARG A 51 6.48 10.95 9.59
C ARG A 51 6.05 10.96 11.06
N SER A 52 5.85 9.80 11.68
CA SER A 52 5.14 9.76 12.96
C SER A 52 5.48 8.58 13.86
N GLY A 53 6.61 7.91 13.58
CA GLY A 53 7.10 6.81 14.40
C GLY A 53 6.07 5.70 14.62
N ALA A 54 6.16 5.03 15.75
CA ALA A 54 5.28 3.91 16.13
C ALA A 54 3.77 4.27 16.16
N ALA A 55 3.41 5.55 16.31
CA ALA A 55 2.01 5.99 16.25
C ALA A 55 1.35 5.71 14.87
N ALA A 56 2.16 5.46 13.82
CA ALA A 56 1.66 5.02 12.52
C ALA A 56 0.93 3.68 12.61
N VAL A 57 1.40 2.76 13.44
CA VAL A 57 0.79 1.43 13.67
C VAL A 57 -0.65 1.61 14.17
N GLY A 58 -0.86 2.31 15.27
CA GLY A 58 -2.19 2.53 15.83
C GLY A 58 -3.16 3.21 14.86
N ARG A 59 -2.67 4.14 14.02
CA ARG A 59 -3.51 4.75 12.96
C ARG A 59 -3.92 3.75 11.88
N ARG A 60 -3.03 2.82 11.51
CA ARG A 60 -3.35 1.76 10.55
C ARG A 60 -4.39 0.80 11.10
N LEU A 61 -4.21 0.34 12.35
CA LEU A 61 -5.16 -0.54 13.03
C LEU A 61 -6.56 0.08 13.08
N ARG A 62 -6.64 1.32 13.57
CA ARG A 62 -7.91 2.06 13.64
C ARG A 62 -8.60 2.23 12.28
N ARG A 63 -7.84 2.24 11.19
CA ARG A 63 -8.40 2.35 9.84
C ARG A 63 -8.88 1.01 9.27
N LEU A 64 -8.29 -0.10 9.69
CA LEU A 64 -8.57 -1.44 9.14
C LEU A 64 -9.68 -2.16 9.91
N LEU A 65 -9.61 -2.13 11.23
CA LEU A 65 -10.47 -2.96 12.09
C LEU A 65 -11.97 -2.63 12.00
N PRO A 66 -12.43 -1.37 11.87
CA PRO A 66 -13.87 -1.09 11.82
C PRO A 66 -14.61 -1.80 10.68
N SER A 67 -14.01 -1.93 9.50
CA SER A 67 -14.62 -2.67 8.37
C SER A 67 -14.72 -4.17 8.67
N LEU A 68 -13.74 -4.74 9.37
CA LEU A 68 -13.81 -6.12 9.86
C LEU A 68 -14.92 -6.26 10.90
N TRP A 69 -15.05 -5.32 11.84
CA TRP A 69 -16.08 -5.40 12.90
C TRP A 69 -17.48 -5.38 12.34
N VAL A 70 -17.75 -4.61 11.30
CA VAL A 70 -19.06 -4.61 10.61
C VAL A 70 -19.32 -5.95 9.94
N LEU A 71 -18.32 -6.53 9.27
CA LEU A 71 -18.44 -7.89 8.72
C LEU A 71 -18.69 -8.91 9.84
N SER A 72 -17.90 -8.86 10.89
CA SER A 72 -18.00 -9.77 12.04
C SER A 72 -19.35 -9.66 12.75
N ALA A 73 -19.90 -8.46 12.91
CA ALA A 73 -21.20 -8.23 13.53
C ALA A 73 -22.36 -8.88 12.77
N LEU A 74 -22.20 -9.09 11.46
CA LEU A 74 -23.19 -9.81 10.64
C LEU A 74 -22.94 -11.33 10.62
N PHE A 75 -21.71 -11.72 10.34
CA PHE A 75 -21.39 -13.12 10.06
C PHE A 75 -21.18 -13.95 11.31
N VAL A 76 -20.63 -13.42 12.41
CA VAL A 76 -20.40 -14.20 13.63
C VAL A 76 -21.72 -14.66 14.26
N PRO A 77 -22.74 -13.81 14.48
CA PRO A 77 -24.04 -14.27 14.96
C PRO A 77 -24.68 -15.28 14.01
N ALA A 78 -24.63 -15.06 12.70
CA ALA A 78 -25.17 -16.00 11.72
C ALA A 78 -24.48 -17.37 11.79
N MET A 79 -23.15 -17.40 11.93
CA MET A 79 -22.40 -18.64 12.11
C MET A 79 -22.75 -19.35 13.44
N VAL A 80 -22.91 -18.61 14.54
CA VAL A 80 -23.32 -19.17 15.85
C VAL A 80 -24.71 -19.78 15.77
N LEU A 81 -25.66 -19.10 15.16
CA LEU A 81 -27.02 -19.62 14.96
C LEU A 81 -27.04 -20.87 14.05
N THR A 82 -26.03 -21.05 13.22
CA THR A 82 -25.86 -22.18 12.30
C THR A 82 -24.81 -23.21 12.77
N GLY A 83 -24.52 -23.24 14.07
CA GLY A 83 -23.73 -24.32 14.69
C GLY A 83 -22.29 -24.01 15.04
N LEU A 84 -21.81 -22.75 14.90
CA LEU A 84 -20.49 -22.37 15.38
C LEU A 84 -20.51 -22.35 16.93
N ALA A 85 -19.62 -23.11 17.55
CA ALA A 85 -19.47 -23.12 18.99
C ALA A 85 -18.95 -21.78 19.53
N VAL A 86 -19.57 -21.30 20.61
CA VAL A 86 -19.12 -20.07 21.29
C VAL A 86 -17.97 -20.41 22.24
N HIS A 87 -16.79 -19.86 21.93
CA HIS A 87 -15.60 -19.97 22.75
C HIS A 87 -14.68 -18.73 22.62
N TRP A 88 -13.67 -18.62 23.47
CA TRP A 88 -12.81 -17.43 23.55
C TRP A 88 -12.14 -17.04 22.21
N LYS A 89 -11.86 -18.00 21.30
CA LYS A 89 -11.26 -17.70 19.99
C LYS A 89 -12.15 -16.82 19.10
N LEU A 90 -13.45 -16.64 19.44
CA LEU A 90 -14.29 -15.66 18.75
C LEU A 90 -13.74 -14.22 18.88
N LEU A 91 -12.90 -13.94 19.87
CA LEU A 91 -12.19 -12.65 19.97
C LEU A 91 -11.27 -12.38 18.78
N LEU A 92 -10.85 -13.41 18.04
CA LEU A 92 -10.08 -13.25 16.79
C LEU A 92 -10.86 -12.52 15.68
N TRP A 93 -12.20 -12.48 15.78
CA TRP A 93 -13.03 -11.63 14.91
C TRP A 93 -12.95 -10.15 15.25
N VAL A 94 -12.44 -9.79 16.43
CA VAL A 94 -12.19 -8.41 16.84
C VAL A 94 -10.78 -7.98 16.39
N VAL A 95 -9.77 -8.85 16.61
CA VAL A 95 -8.38 -8.63 16.16
C VAL A 95 -7.83 -9.95 15.62
N PRO A 96 -7.71 -10.11 14.29
CA PRO A 96 -7.33 -11.36 13.66
C PRO A 96 -5.80 -11.57 13.73
N LEU A 97 -5.31 -12.05 14.87
CA LEU A 97 -3.90 -12.46 15.04
C LEU A 97 -3.62 -13.88 14.55
N SER A 98 -4.66 -14.71 14.46
CA SER A 98 -4.67 -16.00 13.78
C SER A 98 -6.01 -16.15 13.06
N ASP A 99 -6.19 -17.26 12.33
CA ASP A 99 -7.44 -17.50 11.62
C ASP A 99 -8.60 -17.59 12.61
N PRO A 100 -9.64 -16.76 12.46
CA PRO A 100 -10.80 -16.79 13.34
C PRO A 100 -11.58 -18.08 13.12
N PRO A 101 -12.24 -18.63 14.16
CA PRO A 101 -13.07 -19.81 14.02
C PRO A 101 -14.29 -19.53 13.13
N ALA A 102 -14.61 -20.49 12.28
CA ALA A 102 -15.76 -20.43 11.39
C ALA A 102 -16.39 -21.83 11.27
N ASN A 103 -17.69 -21.88 10.98
CA ASN A 103 -18.33 -23.11 10.55
C ASN A 103 -18.05 -23.33 9.04
N HIS A 104 -18.54 -24.44 8.47
CA HIS A 104 -18.23 -24.83 7.09
C HIS A 104 -18.51 -23.72 6.07
N TRP A 105 -19.72 -23.14 6.07
CA TRP A 105 -20.06 -22.08 5.12
C TRP A 105 -19.33 -20.76 5.39
N GLY A 106 -19.11 -20.43 6.67
CA GLY A 106 -18.36 -19.26 7.10
C GLY A 106 -16.90 -19.33 6.65
N ALA A 107 -16.26 -20.49 6.74
CA ALA A 107 -14.90 -20.69 6.25
C ALA A 107 -14.77 -20.41 4.74
N LEU A 108 -15.78 -20.79 3.95
CA LEU A 108 -15.81 -20.47 2.51
C LEU A 108 -16.07 -18.98 2.26
N ALA A 109 -17.12 -18.42 2.85
CA ALA A 109 -17.53 -17.03 2.63
C ALA A 109 -16.48 -16.01 3.14
N LEU A 110 -15.74 -16.37 4.18
CA LEU A 110 -14.79 -15.49 4.85
C LEU A 110 -13.33 -15.90 4.60
N SER A 111 -13.11 -16.75 3.60
CA SER A 111 -11.79 -17.30 3.26
C SER A 111 -10.71 -16.24 2.96
N THR A 112 -11.09 -15.01 2.67
CA THR A 112 -10.15 -13.91 2.36
C THR A 112 -9.64 -13.15 3.58
N ILE A 113 -10.09 -13.49 4.81
CA ILE A 113 -9.66 -12.79 6.04
C ILE A 113 -8.14 -12.95 6.32
N TRP A 114 -7.53 -14.02 5.82
CA TRP A 114 -6.09 -14.24 5.94
C TRP A 114 -5.26 -13.00 5.52
N TYR A 115 -5.65 -12.29 4.46
CA TYR A 115 -4.94 -11.09 4.03
C TYR A 115 -4.97 -9.98 5.08
N LEU A 116 -6.12 -9.78 5.73
CA LEU A 116 -6.24 -8.77 6.78
C LEU A 116 -5.41 -9.16 8.01
N ARG A 117 -5.38 -10.46 8.37
CA ARG A 117 -4.52 -11.02 9.40
C ARG A 117 -3.04 -10.72 9.11
N ASP A 118 -2.58 -11.04 7.91
CA ASP A 118 -1.17 -10.86 7.52
C ASP A 118 -0.81 -9.37 7.41
N TYR A 119 -1.71 -8.57 6.84
CA TYR A 119 -1.53 -7.12 6.79
C TYR A 119 -1.40 -6.53 8.20
N LEU A 120 -2.19 -7.02 9.15
CA LEU A 120 -2.11 -6.62 10.55
C LEU A 120 -0.74 -6.96 11.14
N TRP A 121 -0.27 -8.19 10.95
CA TRP A 121 1.05 -8.61 11.39
C TRP A 121 2.16 -7.78 10.78
N PHE A 122 2.13 -7.54 9.46
CA PHE A 122 3.15 -6.72 8.81
C PHE A 122 3.15 -5.28 9.30
N VAL A 123 2.00 -4.71 9.62
CA VAL A 123 1.90 -3.40 10.26
C VAL A 123 2.53 -3.42 11.66
N LEU A 124 2.22 -4.45 12.47
CA LEU A 124 2.73 -4.58 13.84
C LEU A 124 4.28 -4.74 13.87
N VAL A 125 4.82 -5.58 12.99
CA VAL A 125 6.27 -5.82 12.95
C VAL A 125 7.04 -4.73 12.20
N SER A 126 6.37 -3.86 11.44
CA SER A 126 7.02 -2.86 10.57
C SER A 126 8.02 -1.93 11.25
N PRO A 127 7.82 -1.45 12.49
CA PRO A 127 8.85 -0.61 13.13
C PRO A 127 10.20 -1.32 13.26
N LEU A 128 10.18 -2.57 13.73
CA LEU A 128 11.37 -3.41 13.83
C LEU A 128 11.90 -3.84 12.46
N ALA A 129 11.00 -4.29 11.57
CA ALA A 129 11.36 -4.74 10.24
C ALA A 129 12.01 -3.62 9.40
N LEU A 130 11.52 -2.38 9.48
CA LEU A 130 12.10 -1.24 8.76
C LEU A 130 13.47 -0.87 9.34
N TRP A 131 13.63 -0.91 10.67
CA TRP A 131 14.91 -0.67 11.31
C TRP A 131 15.95 -1.71 10.88
N LEU A 132 15.61 -3.01 10.93
CA LEU A 132 16.47 -4.12 10.47
C LEU A 132 16.80 -3.98 8.98
N PHE A 133 15.79 -3.68 8.15
CA PHE A 133 15.96 -3.50 6.72
C PHE A 133 16.93 -2.36 6.39
N ARG A 134 16.84 -1.23 7.08
CA ARG A 134 17.78 -0.11 6.89
C ARG A 134 19.20 -0.41 7.37
N ARG A 135 19.33 -1.27 8.40
CA ARG A 135 20.63 -1.68 8.93
C ARG A 135 21.27 -2.80 8.11
N TYR A 136 20.46 -3.76 7.67
CA TYR A 136 20.87 -4.97 6.97
C TYR A 136 19.94 -5.25 5.78
N PRO A 137 19.98 -4.46 4.70
CA PRO A 137 18.95 -4.54 3.64
C PRO A 137 18.95 -5.90 2.91
N VAL A 138 20.10 -6.46 2.58
CA VAL A 138 20.19 -7.72 1.84
C VAL A 138 19.75 -8.92 2.68
N PRO A 139 20.28 -9.16 3.88
CA PRO A 139 19.84 -10.27 4.72
C PRO A 139 18.35 -10.23 5.04
N THR A 140 17.82 -9.06 5.39
CA THR A 140 16.40 -8.92 5.75
C THR A 140 15.49 -9.13 4.55
N LEU A 141 15.91 -8.73 3.35
CA LEU A 141 15.13 -8.97 2.13
C LEU A 141 15.12 -10.45 1.74
N ILE A 142 16.23 -11.18 1.96
CA ILE A 142 16.35 -12.59 1.60
C ILE A 142 15.70 -13.50 2.65
N ALA A 143 15.70 -13.12 3.92
CA ALA A 143 15.22 -13.96 5.03
C ALA A 143 13.81 -14.56 4.82
N PRO A 144 12.78 -13.84 4.31
CA PRO A 144 11.48 -14.43 4.04
C PRO A 144 11.51 -15.58 3.02
N TYR A 145 12.31 -15.46 1.98
CA TYR A 145 12.44 -16.51 0.95
C TYR A 145 13.18 -17.74 1.48
N LEU A 146 14.21 -17.55 2.33
CA LEU A 146 14.87 -18.65 3.02
C LEU A 146 13.92 -19.35 3.99
N LEU A 147 13.12 -18.59 4.75
CA LEU A 147 12.09 -19.16 5.62
C LEU A 147 11.14 -20.03 4.82
N LEU A 148 10.66 -19.53 3.67
CA LEU A 148 9.75 -20.27 2.80
C LEU A 148 10.40 -21.52 2.22
N LEU A 149 11.67 -21.44 1.81
CA LEU A 149 12.42 -22.60 1.33
C LEU A 149 12.54 -23.68 2.41
N VAL A 150 12.77 -23.29 3.67
CA VAL A 150 12.84 -24.23 4.81
C VAL A 150 11.49 -24.93 5.04
N PHE A 151 10.36 -24.20 4.84
CA PHE A 151 9.02 -24.81 4.86
C PHE A 151 8.80 -25.79 3.72
N GLU A 152 9.14 -25.38 2.49
CA GLU A 152 8.98 -26.24 1.27
C GLU A 152 9.88 -27.49 1.34
N ALA A 153 11.05 -27.38 2.00
CA ALA A 153 11.93 -28.52 2.24
C ALA A 153 11.43 -29.47 3.36
N GLY A 154 10.30 -29.15 4.01
CA GLY A 154 9.76 -29.94 5.12
C GLY A 154 10.58 -29.90 6.42
N LEU A 155 11.57 -28.98 6.49
CA LEU A 155 12.45 -28.86 7.67
C LEU A 155 11.79 -28.07 8.82
N LEU A 156 10.72 -27.33 8.53
CA LEU A 156 9.97 -26.57 9.51
C LEU A 156 8.47 -26.76 9.25
N SER A 157 7.73 -26.99 10.35
CA SER A 157 6.26 -26.94 10.36
C SER A 157 5.82 -25.85 11.33
N GLY A 158 4.69 -25.19 11.04
CA GLY A 158 4.20 -24.12 11.90
C GLY A 158 2.85 -23.59 11.47
N PRO A 159 2.33 -22.59 12.18
CA PRO A 159 1.03 -22.01 11.86
C PRO A 159 1.05 -21.35 10.46
N PRO A 160 -0.09 -21.29 9.75
CA PRO A 160 -0.20 -20.70 8.41
C PRO A 160 0.41 -19.29 8.32
N VAL A 161 0.23 -18.47 9.33
CA VAL A 161 0.77 -17.10 9.38
C VAL A 161 2.29 -17.05 9.19
N LEU A 162 3.02 -18.05 9.69
CA LEU A 162 4.48 -18.08 9.54
C LEU A 162 4.91 -18.39 8.10
N ARG A 163 4.15 -19.26 7.41
CA ARG A 163 4.34 -19.53 5.98
C ARG A 163 4.01 -18.28 5.16
N ASP A 164 2.96 -17.55 5.53
CA ASP A 164 2.56 -16.32 4.87
C ASP A 164 3.59 -15.18 5.06
N PHE A 165 4.30 -15.17 6.20
CA PHE A 165 5.49 -14.32 6.37
C PHE A 165 6.57 -14.65 5.33
N GLY A 166 6.85 -15.91 5.09
CA GLY A 166 7.77 -16.32 4.02
C GLY A 166 7.30 -15.86 2.65
N LEU A 167 6.01 -16.00 2.36
CA LEU A 167 5.42 -15.71 1.07
C LEU A 167 5.33 -14.19 0.78
N TYR A 168 4.92 -13.37 1.74
CA TYR A 168 4.52 -11.98 1.47
C TYR A 168 5.39 -10.91 2.14
N LEU A 169 6.16 -11.23 3.20
CA LEU A 169 6.99 -10.23 3.86
C LEU A 169 8.11 -9.70 2.95
N GLY A 170 8.64 -10.53 2.04
CA GLY A 170 9.59 -10.08 1.02
C GLY A 170 9.01 -8.99 0.12
N ALA A 171 7.75 -9.14 -0.31
CA ALA A 171 7.04 -8.12 -1.07
C ALA A 171 6.83 -6.83 -0.24
N TRP A 172 6.49 -6.94 1.04
CA TRP A 172 6.38 -5.79 1.95
C TRP A 172 7.70 -5.03 2.07
N MET A 173 8.83 -5.75 2.20
CA MET A 173 10.17 -5.15 2.27
C MET A 173 10.63 -4.53 0.94
N LEU A 174 10.22 -5.08 -0.21
CA LEU A 174 10.40 -4.39 -1.50
C LEU A 174 9.66 -3.05 -1.52
N GLY A 175 8.54 -2.95 -0.81
CA GLY A 175 7.87 -1.67 -0.55
C GLY A 175 8.73 -0.71 0.26
N PHE A 176 9.45 -1.18 1.28
CA PHE A 176 10.45 -0.37 2.00
C PHE A 176 11.57 0.10 1.08
N ALA A 177 12.12 -0.82 0.28
CA ALA A 177 13.16 -0.51 -0.71
C ALA A 177 12.70 0.57 -1.71
N HIS A 178 11.45 0.51 -2.14
CA HIS A 178 10.84 1.54 -2.98
C HIS A 178 10.76 2.89 -2.27
N HIS A 179 10.26 2.92 -1.02
CA HIS A 179 10.14 4.15 -0.24
C HIS A 179 11.50 4.81 0.01
N ASP A 180 12.52 4.03 0.40
CA ASP A 180 13.89 4.51 0.66
C ASP A 180 14.67 4.81 -0.63
N GLY A 181 14.04 4.66 -1.80
CA GLY A 181 14.63 4.98 -3.10
C GLY A 181 15.71 4.00 -3.56
N LEU A 182 15.86 2.82 -2.93
CA LEU A 182 16.89 1.85 -3.30
C LEU A 182 16.71 1.35 -4.74
N LEU A 183 15.47 1.09 -5.16
CA LEU A 183 15.20 0.66 -6.54
C LEU A 183 15.56 1.73 -7.58
N ARG A 184 15.55 3.02 -7.23
CA ARG A 184 15.94 4.11 -8.12
C ARG A 184 17.45 4.27 -8.26
N ARG A 185 18.23 3.72 -7.32
CA ARG A 185 19.71 3.75 -7.38
C ARG A 185 20.26 2.72 -8.34
N TRP A 186 19.47 1.71 -8.69
CA TRP A 186 19.89 0.68 -9.64
C TRP A 186 19.71 1.15 -11.07
N SER A 187 20.62 0.75 -11.95
CA SER A 187 20.47 1.00 -13.39
C SER A 187 19.27 0.21 -13.93
N ARG A 188 18.68 0.71 -15.00
CA ARG A 188 17.58 -0.01 -15.67
C ARG A 188 17.96 -1.44 -16.05
N LYS A 189 19.21 -1.65 -16.52
CA LYS A 189 19.74 -2.98 -16.83
C LYS A 189 19.78 -3.88 -15.60
N ALA A 190 20.28 -3.37 -14.46
CA ALA A 190 20.31 -4.15 -13.21
C ALA A 190 18.91 -4.53 -12.70
N LEU A 191 17.93 -3.62 -12.80
CA LEU A 191 16.54 -3.92 -12.46
C LEU A 191 15.95 -5.01 -13.36
N ILE A 192 16.19 -4.94 -14.68
CA ILE A 192 15.72 -5.96 -15.64
C ILE A 192 16.37 -7.30 -15.31
N VAL A 193 17.68 -7.35 -15.12
CA VAL A 193 18.40 -8.58 -14.80
C VAL A 193 17.87 -9.19 -13.50
N ALA A 194 17.75 -8.40 -12.43
CA ALA A 194 17.21 -8.89 -11.16
C ALA A 194 15.78 -9.41 -11.29
N ALA A 195 14.91 -8.68 -11.98
CA ALA A 195 13.54 -9.11 -12.23
C ALA A 195 13.48 -10.40 -13.07
N SER A 196 14.28 -10.50 -14.15
CA SER A 196 14.35 -11.69 -15.01
C SER A 196 14.87 -12.91 -14.24
N LEU A 197 15.88 -12.75 -13.39
CA LEU A 197 16.39 -13.82 -12.53
C LEU A 197 15.32 -14.30 -11.56
N LEU A 198 14.65 -13.38 -10.85
CA LEU A 198 13.60 -13.72 -9.89
C LEU A 198 12.42 -14.40 -10.59
N CYS A 199 11.94 -13.84 -11.70
CA CYS A 199 10.86 -14.45 -12.48
C CYS A 199 11.29 -15.81 -13.07
N GLY A 200 12.51 -15.93 -13.59
CA GLY A 200 13.05 -17.19 -14.13
C GLY A 200 13.15 -18.29 -13.08
N LEU A 201 13.71 -17.98 -11.91
CA LEU A 201 13.77 -18.92 -10.76
C LEU A 201 12.37 -19.29 -10.27
N GLY A 202 11.47 -18.30 -10.17
CA GLY A 202 10.08 -18.53 -9.80
C GLY A 202 9.37 -19.43 -10.80
N LEU A 203 9.52 -19.18 -12.10
CA LEU A 203 8.91 -20.00 -13.17
C LEU A 203 9.51 -21.41 -13.18
N ALA A 204 10.82 -21.57 -13.04
CA ALA A 204 11.47 -22.87 -12.94
C ALA A 204 10.90 -23.69 -11.78
N TRP A 205 10.73 -23.05 -10.61
CA TRP A 205 10.12 -23.69 -9.44
C TRP A 205 8.66 -24.09 -9.71
N ILE A 206 7.85 -23.20 -10.29
CA ILE A 206 6.45 -23.47 -10.62
C ILE A 206 6.31 -24.67 -11.55
N LEU A 207 7.13 -24.74 -12.59
CA LEU A 207 7.06 -25.82 -13.57
C LEU A 207 7.50 -27.19 -13.01
N THR A 208 8.37 -27.18 -12.01
CA THR A 208 8.90 -28.42 -11.37
C THR A 208 8.11 -28.86 -10.14
N HIS A 209 7.28 -27.97 -9.57
CA HIS A 209 6.52 -28.24 -8.34
C HIS A 209 5.04 -27.81 -8.50
N PRO A 210 4.28 -28.48 -9.40
CA PRO A 210 2.86 -28.15 -9.56
C PRO A 210 2.08 -28.42 -8.26
N GLY A 211 1.17 -27.49 -7.90
CA GLY A 211 0.28 -27.65 -6.76
C GLY A 211 -0.92 -28.58 -7.08
N PHE A 212 -1.83 -28.72 -6.11
CA PHE A 212 -3.00 -29.60 -6.31
C PHE A 212 -3.97 -29.09 -7.40
N ARG A 213 -3.99 -27.77 -7.71
CA ARG A 213 -4.70 -27.16 -8.86
C ARG A 213 -3.80 -26.95 -10.08
N GLY A 214 -2.74 -27.75 -10.22
CA GLY A 214 -1.76 -27.60 -11.29
C GLY A 214 -0.86 -26.39 -11.06
N TYR A 215 -0.82 -25.47 -12.02
CA TYR A 215 0.06 -24.30 -11.98
C TYR A 215 -0.59 -23.05 -11.37
N ASP A 216 -1.55 -23.22 -10.46
CA ASP A 216 -2.08 -22.09 -9.70
C ASP A 216 -1.06 -21.61 -8.65
N LEU A 217 -0.60 -20.38 -8.77
CA LEU A 217 0.45 -19.83 -7.90
C LEU A 217 0.04 -19.76 -6.42
N ASN A 218 -1.26 -19.78 -6.13
CA ASN A 218 -1.71 -19.80 -4.74
C ASN A 218 -1.39 -21.13 -4.03
N ASP A 219 -1.12 -22.19 -4.80
CA ASP A 219 -0.75 -23.51 -4.30
C ASP A 219 0.77 -23.74 -4.29
N ILE A 220 1.56 -22.80 -4.84
CA ILE A 220 3.01 -22.93 -5.05
C ILE A 220 3.73 -21.73 -4.40
N PRO A 221 3.85 -21.69 -3.06
CA PRO A 221 4.25 -20.48 -2.33
C PRO A 221 5.62 -19.93 -2.72
N LEU A 222 6.65 -20.76 -2.83
CA LEU A 222 8.00 -20.29 -3.16
C LEU A 222 8.07 -19.77 -4.60
N GLY A 223 7.44 -20.50 -5.55
CA GLY A 223 7.33 -20.04 -6.92
C GLY A 223 6.56 -18.72 -7.03
N ASN A 224 5.45 -18.58 -6.30
CA ASN A 224 4.69 -17.35 -6.21
C ASN A 224 5.51 -16.19 -5.63
N ALA A 225 6.24 -16.41 -4.52
CA ALA A 225 7.05 -15.39 -3.87
C ALA A 225 8.12 -14.84 -4.81
N LEU A 226 8.88 -15.71 -5.48
CA LEU A 226 9.94 -15.33 -6.42
C LEU A 226 9.39 -14.63 -7.68
N TRP A 227 8.37 -15.23 -8.29
CA TRP A 227 7.68 -14.66 -9.46
C TRP A 227 7.14 -13.25 -9.15
N SER A 228 6.43 -13.13 -8.04
CA SER A 228 5.86 -11.86 -7.58
C SER A 228 6.93 -10.81 -7.29
N ALA A 229 8.05 -11.20 -6.67
CA ALA A 229 9.15 -10.29 -6.38
C ALA A 229 9.73 -9.68 -7.66
N GLY A 230 9.95 -10.50 -8.71
CA GLY A 230 10.41 -10.01 -10.00
C GLY A 230 9.46 -8.99 -10.62
N LEU A 231 8.16 -9.28 -10.62
CA LEU A 231 7.15 -8.35 -11.15
C LEU A 231 7.01 -7.07 -10.31
N ILE A 232 7.17 -7.15 -8.98
CA ILE A 232 7.18 -5.97 -8.10
C ILE A 232 8.40 -5.09 -8.37
N VAL A 233 9.59 -5.69 -8.58
CA VAL A 233 10.80 -4.94 -8.96
C VAL A 233 10.57 -4.15 -10.25
N VAL A 234 9.92 -4.74 -11.25
CA VAL A 234 9.53 -4.02 -12.47
C VAL A 234 8.51 -2.93 -12.15
N ALA A 235 7.40 -3.27 -11.49
CA ALA A 235 6.30 -2.35 -11.24
C ALA A 235 6.71 -1.12 -10.41
N LEU A 236 7.59 -1.29 -9.42
CA LEU A 236 8.05 -0.21 -8.54
C LEU A 236 9.36 0.43 -9.02
N GLY A 237 10.23 -0.30 -9.73
CA GLY A 237 11.49 0.22 -10.26
C GLY A 237 11.31 1.11 -11.50
N PHE A 238 10.30 0.81 -12.34
CA PHE A 238 9.95 1.58 -13.54
C PHE A 238 8.73 2.48 -13.34
N LEU A 239 8.48 2.93 -12.13
CA LEU A 239 7.36 3.82 -11.82
C LEU A 239 7.44 5.08 -12.71
N PRO A 240 6.43 5.38 -13.51
CA PRO A 240 6.39 6.60 -14.30
C PRO A 240 6.35 7.83 -13.38
N ALA A 241 7.08 8.87 -13.75
CA ALA A 241 7.11 10.13 -13.01
C ALA A 241 5.72 10.78 -12.94
N THR A 242 4.96 10.68 -14.02
CA THR A 242 3.57 11.15 -14.10
C THR A 242 2.68 10.03 -14.66
N ALA A 243 1.43 10.07 -14.27
CA ALA A 243 0.40 9.16 -14.78
C ALA A 243 -0.83 9.97 -15.24
N ASP A 244 -0.56 11.09 -15.92
CA ASP A 244 -1.58 12.07 -16.32
C ASP A 244 -2.59 11.48 -17.31
N TRP A 245 -2.18 10.44 -18.05
CA TRP A 245 -3.08 9.70 -18.92
C TRP A 245 -4.27 9.07 -18.16
N ILE A 246 -4.11 8.73 -16.86
CA ILE A 246 -5.20 8.21 -16.02
C ILE A 246 -6.26 9.27 -15.80
N THR A 247 -5.85 10.53 -15.64
CA THR A 247 -6.74 11.65 -15.38
C THR A 247 -7.37 12.23 -16.64
N ARG A 248 -6.88 11.81 -17.82
CA ARG A 248 -7.38 12.28 -19.12
C ARG A 248 -8.86 11.91 -19.34
N TRP A 249 -9.27 10.73 -18.84
CA TRP A 249 -10.64 10.26 -18.95
C TRP A 249 -11.30 10.27 -17.57
N SER A 250 -12.26 11.16 -17.38
CA SER A 250 -12.92 11.38 -16.08
C SER A 250 -13.58 10.13 -15.49
N TRP A 251 -14.17 9.28 -16.34
CA TRP A 251 -14.79 8.02 -15.90
C TRP A 251 -13.74 7.05 -15.36
N PHE A 252 -12.58 6.95 -16.02
CA PHE A 252 -11.49 6.06 -15.60
C PHE A 252 -10.85 6.54 -14.28
N ASP A 253 -10.56 7.85 -14.19
CA ASP A 253 -10.05 8.45 -12.95
C ASP A 253 -11.03 8.25 -11.78
N ARG A 254 -12.33 8.40 -12.05
CA ARG A 254 -13.37 8.15 -11.04
C ARG A 254 -13.40 6.69 -10.62
N SER A 255 -13.34 5.74 -11.55
CA SER A 255 -13.32 4.30 -11.27
C SER A 255 -12.12 3.92 -10.40
N VAL A 256 -10.91 4.37 -10.77
CA VAL A 256 -9.69 4.17 -9.97
C VAL A 256 -9.86 4.77 -8.56
N THR A 257 -10.49 5.93 -8.46
CA THR A 257 -10.71 6.62 -7.17
C THR A 257 -11.70 5.85 -6.29
N VAL A 258 -12.81 5.37 -6.85
CA VAL A 258 -13.83 4.56 -6.13
C VAL A 258 -13.21 3.25 -5.65
N LEU A 259 -12.56 2.50 -6.54
CA LEU A 259 -11.90 1.23 -6.20
C LEU A 259 -10.90 1.39 -5.06
N ASN A 260 -10.08 2.45 -5.08
CA ASN A 260 -9.11 2.69 -4.01
C ASN A 260 -9.74 3.15 -2.69
N SER A 261 -10.80 3.94 -2.74
CA SER A 261 -11.44 4.47 -1.54
C SER A 261 -12.33 3.43 -0.84
N ARG A 262 -12.76 2.40 -1.57
CA ARG A 262 -13.61 1.29 -1.10
C ARG A 262 -12.88 -0.06 -1.15
N ALA A 263 -11.57 -0.02 -1.22
CA ALA A 263 -10.72 -1.19 -1.42
C ALA A 263 -10.94 -2.28 -0.39
N LEU A 264 -11.04 -1.91 0.89
CA LEU A 264 -11.21 -2.85 1.99
C LEU A 264 -12.62 -3.43 2.02
N THR A 265 -13.65 -2.61 1.77
CA THR A 265 -15.03 -3.08 1.66
C THR A 265 -15.17 -4.07 0.50
N ILE A 266 -14.68 -3.72 -0.70
CA ILE A 266 -14.70 -4.63 -1.86
C ILE A 266 -13.99 -5.93 -1.50
N TYR A 267 -12.82 -5.84 -0.88
CA TYR A 267 -12.03 -7.00 -0.51
C TYR A 267 -12.74 -7.91 0.50
N LEU A 268 -13.35 -7.36 1.52
CA LEU A 268 -14.02 -8.16 2.56
C LEU A 268 -15.34 -8.79 2.08
N TRP A 269 -16.06 -8.11 1.18
CA TRP A 269 -17.40 -8.52 0.77
C TRP A 269 -17.45 -9.36 -0.51
N HIS A 270 -16.40 -9.40 -1.34
CA HIS A 270 -16.49 -10.12 -2.62
C HIS A 270 -16.70 -11.63 -2.44
N MET A 271 -16.01 -12.29 -1.50
CA MET A 271 -16.20 -13.72 -1.28
C MET A 271 -17.59 -14.09 -0.71
N PRO A 272 -18.12 -13.40 0.31
CA PRO A 272 -19.53 -13.57 0.69
C PRO A 272 -20.49 -13.48 -0.50
N VAL A 273 -20.27 -12.49 -1.38
CA VAL A 273 -21.09 -12.30 -2.58
C VAL A 273 -20.91 -13.44 -3.59
N VAL A 274 -19.69 -13.88 -3.84
CA VAL A 274 -19.40 -15.00 -4.75
C VAL A 274 -20.09 -16.28 -4.26
N ILE A 275 -20.01 -16.57 -2.96
CA ILE A 275 -20.64 -17.74 -2.36
C ILE A 275 -22.17 -17.62 -2.36
N LEU A 276 -22.72 -16.44 -2.08
CA LEU A 276 -24.15 -16.18 -2.17
C LEU A 276 -24.69 -16.44 -3.58
N ILE A 277 -23.99 -15.94 -4.62
CA ILE A 277 -24.37 -16.20 -6.02
C ILE A 277 -24.30 -17.69 -6.34
N ALA A 278 -23.27 -18.39 -5.88
CA ALA A 278 -23.13 -19.82 -6.09
C ALA A 278 -24.32 -20.59 -5.46
N TRP A 279 -24.71 -20.24 -4.23
CA TRP A 279 -25.84 -20.86 -3.54
C TRP A 279 -27.19 -20.58 -4.21
N VAL A 280 -27.42 -19.37 -4.67
CA VAL A 280 -28.67 -19.00 -5.38
C VAL A 280 -28.72 -19.65 -6.77
N ALA A 281 -27.59 -19.82 -7.42
CA ALA A 281 -27.49 -20.38 -8.76
C ALA A 281 -27.60 -21.92 -8.77
N ALA A 282 -27.14 -22.62 -7.73
CA ALA A 282 -27.14 -24.08 -7.67
C ALA A 282 -28.52 -24.71 -7.86
N PRO A 283 -29.60 -24.26 -7.17
CA PRO A 283 -30.95 -24.78 -7.37
C PRO A 283 -31.51 -24.54 -8.78
N LEU A 284 -30.93 -23.59 -9.50
CA LEU A 284 -31.31 -23.26 -10.89
C LEU A 284 -30.52 -24.08 -11.93
N GLY A 285 -29.77 -25.11 -11.51
CA GLY A 285 -28.94 -25.93 -12.36
C GLY A 285 -27.65 -25.27 -12.84
N TYR A 286 -27.21 -24.20 -12.17
CA TYR A 286 -25.98 -23.50 -12.48
C TYR A 286 -24.84 -23.93 -11.53
N GLU A 287 -24.55 -25.21 -11.50
CA GLU A 287 -23.48 -25.77 -10.69
C GLU A 287 -22.10 -25.50 -11.33
N GLY A 288 -21.13 -25.17 -10.47
CA GLY A 288 -19.71 -24.99 -10.85
C GLY A 288 -19.36 -23.71 -11.60
N LEU A 289 -18.07 -23.60 -11.93
CA LEU A 289 -17.47 -22.44 -12.63
C LEU A 289 -17.45 -22.66 -14.15
N GLN A 290 -18.64 -22.78 -14.76
CA GLN A 290 -18.73 -22.96 -16.22
C GLN A 290 -18.26 -21.68 -16.93
N ALA A 291 -17.31 -21.83 -17.87
CA ALA A 291 -16.66 -20.70 -18.56
C ALA A 291 -17.65 -19.88 -19.41
N ASP A 292 -18.65 -20.51 -19.99
CA ASP A 292 -19.70 -19.89 -20.81
C ASP A 292 -20.58 -18.90 -20.03
N ARG A 293 -20.61 -19.03 -18.69
CA ARG A 293 -21.41 -18.19 -17.79
C ARG A 293 -20.57 -17.25 -16.91
N ALA A 294 -19.27 -17.24 -17.10
CA ALA A 294 -18.35 -16.40 -16.32
C ALA A 294 -18.74 -14.91 -16.42
N ALA A 295 -19.16 -14.44 -17.58
CA ALA A 295 -19.57 -13.05 -17.78
C ALA A 295 -20.82 -12.68 -16.96
N VAL A 296 -21.84 -13.55 -16.92
CA VAL A 296 -23.08 -13.34 -16.15
C VAL A 296 -22.76 -13.32 -14.65
N ARG A 297 -21.92 -14.26 -14.21
CA ARG A 297 -21.47 -14.32 -12.80
C ARG A 297 -20.66 -13.10 -12.41
N LEU A 298 -19.72 -12.67 -13.24
CA LEU A 298 -18.96 -11.44 -13.01
C LEU A 298 -19.86 -10.21 -12.91
N ALA A 299 -20.86 -10.10 -13.79
CA ALA A 299 -21.84 -9.01 -13.71
C ALA A 299 -22.63 -9.06 -12.41
N GLY A 300 -23.13 -10.24 -12.00
CA GLY A 300 -23.85 -10.41 -10.73
C GLY A 300 -22.98 -10.05 -9.51
N VAL A 301 -21.72 -10.54 -9.49
CA VAL A 301 -20.77 -10.19 -8.42
C VAL A 301 -20.50 -8.69 -8.41
N ALA A 302 -20.29 -8.06 -9.56
CA ALA A 302 -20.03 -6.62 -9.63
C ALA A 302 -21.21 -5.80 -9.08
N VAL A 303 -22.45 -6.18 -9.42
CA VAL A 303 -23.67 -5.52 -8.91
C VAL A 303 -23.78 -5.69 -7.39
N LEU A 304 -23.68 -6.92 -6.87
CA LEU A 304 -23.83 -7.17 -5.44
C LEU A 304 -22.67 -6.58 -4.61
N VAL A 305 -21.44 -6.58 -5.14
CA VAL A 305 -20.32 -5.88 -4.50
C VAL A 305 -20.57 -4.36 -4.50
N ALA A 306 -21.14 -3.79 -5.56
CA ALA A 306 -21.52 -2.38 -5.57
C ALA A 306 -22.60 -2.08 -4.50
N VAL A 307 -23.56 -2.98 -4.32
CA VAL A 307 -24.57 -2.87 -3.22
C VAL A 307 -23.87 -2.95 -1.85
N ALA A 308 -22.96 -3.89 -1.65
CA ALA A 308 -22.19 -3.99 -0.40
C ALA A 308 -21.36 -2.73 -0.13
N VAL A 309 -20.76 -2.15 -1.17
CA VAL A 309 -20.04 -0.86 -1.08
C VAL A 309 -20.98 0.28 -0.71
N ALA A 310 -22.18 0.34 -1.25
CA ALA A 310 -23.18 1.36 -0.90
C ALA A 310 -23.64 1.21 0.56
N LEU A 311 -23.84 -0.02 1.03
CA LEU A 311 -24.32 -0.32 2.39
C LEU A 311 -23.23 -0.14 3.44
N PHE A 312 -22.00 -0.53 3.18
CA PHE A 312 -20.94 -0.66 4.19
C PHE A 312 -19.71 0.21 3.93
N GLY A 313 -19.54 0.77 2.71
CA GLY A 313 -18.35 1.53 2.34
C GLY A 313 -18.12 2.81 3.15
N TRP A 314 -19.17 3.40 3.72
CA TRP A 314 -19.08 4.56 4.60
C TRP A 314 -18.26 4.32 5.86
N VAL A 315 -18.15 3.06 6.31
CA VAL A 315 -17.32 2.66 7.46
C VAL A 315 -15.85 3.01 7.23
N GLU A 316 -15.34 2.85 5.99
CA GLU A 316 -13.98 3.25 5.64
C GLU A 316 -13.75 4.76 5.76
N ASP A 317 -14.77 5.57 5.46
CA ASP A 317 -14.67 7.03 5.63
C ASP A 317 -14.61 7.41 7.10
N LEU A 318 -15.47 6.83 7.95
CA LEU A 318 -15.43 7.04 9.39
C LEU A 318 -14.09 6.61 10.00
N ALA A 319 -13.61 5.40 9.63
CA ALA A 319 -12.30 4.89 10.06
C ALA A 319 -11.15 5.81 9.63
N ALA A 320 -11.29 6.47 8.49
CA ALA A 320 -10.36 7.47 7.99
C ALA A 320 -10.61 8.90 8.52
N ARG A 321 -11.59 9.09 9.43
CA ARG A 321 -12.04 10.39 9.95
C ARG A 321 -12.46 11.37 8.86
N ARG A 322 -13.18 10.86 7.85
CA ARG A 322 -13.75 11.64 6.75
C ARG A 322 -15.27 11.68 6.86
N ARG A 323 -15.89 12.67 6.22
CA ARG A 323 -17.35 12.67 6.08
C ARG A 323 -17.79 11.47 5.24
N PRO A 324 -18.76 10.67 5.70
CA PRO A 324 -19.26 9.52 4.95
C PRO A 324 -19.85 9.95 3.61
N VAL A 325 -19.49 9.22 2.55
CA VAL A 325 -20.01 9.43 1.21
C VAL A 325 -20.34 8.07 0.61
N ILE A 326 -21.51 7.89 0.01
CA ILE A 326 -21.92 6.61 -0.59
C ILE A 326 -21.00 6.25 -1.77
N LEU A 327 -20.78 7.18 -2.70
CA LEU A 327 -19.88 7.03 -3.82
C LEU A 327 -18.86 8.18 -3.81
N PRO A 328 -17.61 7.92 -3.44
CA PRO A 328 -16.56 8.92 -3.51
C PRO A 328 -16.32 9.29 -4.98
N GLY A 329 -16.59 10.56 -5.31
CA GLY A 329 -16.25 11.11 -6.62
C GLY A 329 -14.78 11.47 -6.73
N ALA A 330 -14.26 11.58 -7.97
CA ALA A 330 -13.09 12.42 -8.19
C ALA A 330 -13.41 13.79 -7.56
N ARG A 331 -12.54 14.29 -6.67
CA ARG A 331 -12.74 15.64 -6.12
C ARG A 331 -12.95 16.56 -7.31
N ARG A 332 -14.09 17.24 -7.37
CA ARG A 332 -14.19 18.44 -8.20
C ARG A 332 -12.94 19.24 -7.82
N ARG A 333 -12.06 19.51 -8.78
CA ARG A 333 -11.16 20.65 -8.62
C ARG A 333 -12.08 21.80 -8.28
N GLU A 334 -12.05 22.28 -7.05
CA GLU A 334 -12.54 23.62 -6.80
C GLU A 334 -11.89 24.47 -7.88
N PRO A 335 -12.66 25.21 -8.68
CA PRO A 335 -12.06 26.18 -9.57
C PRO A 335 -11.10 26.95 -8.70
N ALA A 336 -9.82 27.00 -9.08
CA ALA A 336 -8.86 27.80 -8.35
C ALA A 336 -9.55 29.13 -8.11
N MET A 337 -9.82 29.48 -6.84
CA MET A 337 -10.35 30.81 -6.54
C MET A 337 -9.46 31.77 -7.31
N PRO A 338 -10.00 32.65 -8.14
CA PRO A 338 -9.17 33.62 -8.80
C PRO A 338 -8.28 34.23 -7.71
N VAL A 339 -6.99 34.02 -7.85
CA VAL A 339 -6.02 34.63 -6.94
C VAL A 339 -6.42 36.08 -6.92
N PRO A 340 -6.75 36.67 -5.75
CA PRO A 340 -7.06 38.09 -5.69
C PRO A 340 -5.92 38.77 -6.41
N VAL A 341 -6.22 39.42 -7.53
CA VAL A 341 -5.20 40.19 -8.25
C VAL A 341 -4.76 41.23 -7.24
N SER A 342 -3.58 41.00 -6.65
CA SER A 342 -2.99 41.97 -5.76
C SER A 342 -2.99 43.29 -6.55
N PRO A 343 -3.53 44.36 -6.03
CA PRO A 343 -3.53 45.63 -6.74
C PRO A 343 -2.07 45.87 -7.20
N ALA A 344 -1.92 46.20 -8.48
CA ALA A 344 -0.60 46.42 -9.06
C ALA A 344 0.22 47.27 -8.08
N PRO A 345 1.46 46.88 -7.73
CA PRO A 345 2.26 47.67 -6.84
C PRO A 345 2.29 49.09 -7.38
N ALA A 346 2.03 50.04 -6.50
CA ALA A 346 2.11 51.46 -6.84
C ALA A 346 3.42 51.72 -7.60
N PRO A 347 3.43 52.50 -8.67
CA PRO A 347 4.65 52.74 -9.46
C PRO A 347 5.77 53.16 -8.48
N VAL A 348 6.82 52.34 -8.47
CA VAL A 348 8.00 52.60 -7.67
C VAL A 348 8.52 53.97 -8.15
N PRO A 349 8.72 54.97 -7.27
CA PRO A 349 9.26 56.24 -7.67
C PRO A 349 10.60 55.96 -8.40
N VAL A 350 10.70 56.41 -9.63
CA VAL A 350 11.96 56.30 -10.39
C VAL A 350 13.02 57.01 -9.57
N PRO A 351 14.13 56.35 -9.16
CA PRO A 351 15.18 57.03 -8.45
C PRO A 351 15.66 58.23 -9.29
N ALA A 352 15.72 59.39 -8.69
CA ALA A 352 16.29 60.57 -9.33
C ALA A 352 17.65 60.19 -9.88
N VAL A 353 17.90 60.54 -11.12
CA VAL A 353 19.21 60.32 -11.81
C VAL A 353 20.28 60.89 -10.88
N ALA A 354 21.17 60.03 -10.39
CA ALA A 354 22.23 60.44 -9.50
C ALA A 354 23.13 61.48 -10.19
N ASP A 355 23.38 62.59 -9.52
CA ASP A 355 24.30 63.61 -9.96
C ASP A 355 25.72 62.98 -10.06
N PRO A 356 26.38 62.98 -11.22
CA PRO A 356 27.68 62.36 -11.42
C PRO A 356 28.83 63.00 -10.66
N ALA A 357 28.60 64.07 -9.94
CA ALA A 357 29.61 64.82 -9.17
C ALA A 357 29.75 64.41 -7.70
N ARG A 358 28.99 63.42 -7.19
CA ARG A 358 29.08 63.01 -5.78
C ARG A 358 29.91 61.75 -5.61
N PRO A 359 31.08 61.79 -4.93
CA PRO A 359 31.87 60.59 -4.67
C PRO A 359 31.06 59.57 -3.85
N ALA A 360 31.11 58.28 -4.21
CA ALA A 360 30.45 57.20 -3.51
C ALA A 360 30.95 57.17 -2.04
N ALA A 361 30.01 57.19 -1.10
CA ALA A 361 30.31 57.02 0.32
C ALA A 361 30.94 55.64 0.55
N ALA A 362 32.03 55.60 1.34
CA ALA A 362 32.65 54.33 1.72
C ALA A 362 31.64 53.43 2.46
N PRO A 363 31.71 52.10 2.30
CA PRO A 363 30.80 51.17 2.97
C PRO A 363 30.95 51.27 4.50
N ASP A 364 29.85 51.38 5.20
CA ASP A 364 29.78 51.46 6.66
C ASP A 364 30.27 50.13 7.28
N PRO A 365 31.37 50.11 8.00
CA PRO A 365 31.93 48.90 8.60
C PRO A 365 31.09 48.30 9.73
N THR A 366 30.01 48.97 10.14
CA THR A 366 29.13 48.52 11.23
C THR A 366 27.90 47.71 10.74
N ARG A 367 27.70 47.56 9.44
CA ARG A 367 26.59 46.75 8.94
C ARG A 367 26.93 45.27 9.00
N PRO A 368 26.11 44.43 9.68
CA PRO A 368 26.33 43.00 9.74
C PRO A 368 26.15 42.37 8.37
N ILE A 369 27.08 41.46 8.00
CA ILE A 369 26.99 40.65 6.75
C ILE A 369 25.96 39.54 7.03
N LEU A 370 24.90 39.54 6.23
CA LEU A 370 23.87 38.50 6.26
C LEU A 370 24.30 37.32 5.42
N LEU A 371 24.42 36.13 6.05
CA LEU A 371 24.70 34.87 5.36
C LEU A 371 23.43 34.04 5.31
N TRP A 372 23.01 33.64 4.11
CA TRP A 372 21.86 32.79 3.89
C TRP A 372 22.29 31.33 3.80
N ARG A 373 21.66 30.46 4.55
CA ARG A 373 21.87 29.02 4.50
C ARG A 373 20.52 28.31 4.34
N TRP A 374 20.49 27.31 3.49
CA TRP A 374 19.32 26.44 3.35
C TRP A 374 19.28 25.43 4.49
N ASP A 375 18.15 25.30 5.17
CA ASP A 375 17.90 24.22 6.11
C ASP A 375 17.56 22.89 5.38
N ARG A 376 17.47 21.81 6.15
CA ARG A 376 17.11 20.49 5.59
C ARG A 376 15.67 20.40 5.07
N ALA A 377 14.83 21.37 5.34
CA ALA A 377 13.46 21.46 4.83
C ALA A 377 13.35 22.33 3.57
N GLY A 378 14.43 22.99 3.15
CA GLY A 378 14.47 23.84 1.96
C GLY A 378 14.00 25.28 2.23
N ALA A 379 13.96 25.70 3.50
CA ALA A 379 13.67 27.08 3.88
C ALA A 379 14.96 27.91 3.98
N LEU A 380 14.87 29.19 3.65
CA LEU A 380 15.97 30.15 3.81
C LEU A 380 15.97 30.70 5.24
N GLU A 381 17.04 30.45 5.97
CA GLU A 381 17.22 30.94 7.33
C GLU A 381 18.27 32.05 7.36
N GLU A 382 17.92 33.18 7.98
CA GLU A 382 18.77 34.37 8.10
C GLU A 382 19.58 34.28 9.40
N HIS A 383 20.90 34.10 9.28
CA HIS A 383 21.79 34.08 10.43
C HIS A 383 22.63 35.36 10.54
N ARG A 384 22.63 35.98 11.71
CA ARG A 384 23.51 37.09 12.02
C ARG A 384 24.93 36.60 12.32
N HIS A 385 25.91 37.22 11.74
CA HIS A 385 27.33 36.84 11.83
C HIS A 385 27.88 36.86 13.25
N ASP A 386 27.31 37.69 14.14
CA ASP A 386 27.78 37.88 15.51
C ASP A 386 27.69 36.64 16.41
N ALA A 387 26.82 35.67 16.07
CA ALA A 387 26.68 34.41 16.82
C ALA A 387 27.78 33.38 16.53
N ILE A 388 28.53 33.55 15.45
CA ILE A 388 29.61 32.63 15.05
C ILE A 388 30.95 33.04 15.62
N VAL A 389 31.21 34.33 15.70
CA VAL A 389 32.49 34.86 16.20
C VAL A 389 32.64 34.65 17.72
N SER A 390 31.55 34.73 18.48
CA SER A 390 31.56 34.52 19.94
C SER A 390 31.85 33.06 20.36
N ARG A 391 31.58 32.07 19.50
CA ARG A 391 31.90 30.66 19.80
C ARG A 391 33.35 30.28 19.54
N TRP A 392 34.09 31.03 18.71
CA TRP A 392 35.51 30.81 18.48
C TRP A 392 36.42 31.49 19.50
N ALA A 393 35.93 32.58 20.14
CA ALA A 393 36.67 33.28 21.19
C ALA A 393 36.63 32.60 22.56
N ALA A 394 35.76 31.59 22.75
CA ALA A 394 35.57 30.88 24.03
C ALA A 394 36.19 29.49 24.11
N ALA A 395 37.11 29.12 23.19
CA ALA A 395 37.84 27.88 23.30
C ALA A 395 39.07 28.05 24.21
N PRO A 396 39.15 27.38 25.38
CA PRO A 396 40.33 27.49 26.23
C PRO A 396 41.51 26.80 25.58
N SER A 397 42.62 27.51 25.49
CA SER A 397 43.93 26.98 25.18
C SER A 397 44.36 25.97 26.24
N GLN A 398 44.21 24.69 26.02
CA GLN A 398 44.98 23.69 26.77
C GLN A 398 46.27 23.41 26.02
N ARG A 399 47.32 24.04 26.46
CA ARG A 399 48.69 23.54 26.37
C ARG A 399 49.10 23.23 27.82
N ALA A 400 49.38 22.02 28.11
CA ALA A 400 50.51 21.45 28.86
C ALA A 400 50.30 19.94 28.93
#